data_8b5785d839bc7209353547213ea93442
#
_entry.id   8b5785d839bc7209353547213ea93442
#
_cell.length_a   1.000
_cell.length_b   1.000
_cell.length_c   1.000
_cell.angle_alpha   90.00
_cell.angle_beta   90.00
_cell.angle_gamma   90.00
#
_symmetry.space_group_name_H-M   'P 1'
#
loop_
_entity.id
_entity.type
_entity.pdbx_description
1 polymer ?
#
loop_
_entity_poly.entity_id
_entity_poly.type
_entity_poly.pdbx_seq_one_letter_code
_entity_poly.pdbx_strand_id
1 'polypeptide(L)'
;VLAALRDFAGLAPSPVLVNRLHRAAPLAERVASRAPRLDDPDWAALLDAVTVPETRMFRAAPQLSAFRSQILPGLVDRAGPGPLRLVSAGCATGEEAWTLALLAAGAAPRWQVQGLDLSRPALEAAERARYHRGPPDALREVPEADRAALHLSDDVFEPAPALRDHVHFTHANLLEAEIAPAEAILCRNVLIYLTDAARAQVLGRLVAALRPGGVLLLGATDRPAPAL
;
A
#
# COMPACT_ATOMS: atom_id res chain seq x y z
N VAL A 1 -16.33 3.53 -19.80
CA VAL A 1 -15.25 2.91 -19.02
C VAL A 1 -14.62 3.92 -18.07
N LEU A 2 -14.16 5.10 -18.53
CA LEU A 2 -13.53 6.10 -17.64
C LEU A 2 -14.44 6.53 -16.48
N ALA A 3 -15.75 6.76 -16.73
CA ALA A 3 -16.73 7.04 -15.69
C ALA A 3 -16.84 5.85 -14.71
N ALA A 4 -16.88 4.63 -15.21
CA ALA A 4 -16.96 3.42 -14.40
C ALA A 4 -15.71 3.24 -13.50
N LEU A 5 -14.51 3.52 -14.02
CA LEU A 5 -13.27 3.51 -13.23
C LEU A 5 -13.29 4.58 -12.13
N ARG A 6 -13.82 5.77 -12.43
CA ARG A 6 -13.99 6.84 -11.44
C ARG A 6 -14.98 6.43 -10.34
N ASP A 7 -16.13 5.91 -10.73
CA ASP A 7 -17.22 5.63 -9.78
C ASP A 7 -16.94 4.39 -8.93
N PHE A 8 -16.27 3.37 -9.51
CA PHE A 8 -15.96 2.13 -8.83
C PHE A 8 -14.65 2.19 -8.02
N ALA A 9 -13.56 2.68 -8.62
CA ALA A 9 -12.23 2.70 -8.01
C ALA A 9 -11.78 4.10 -7.55
N GLY A 10 -12.63 5.11 -7.73
CA GLY A 10 -12.33 6.49 -7.35
C GLY A 10 -11.27 7.18 -8.21
N LEU A 11 -10.83 6.57 -9.31
CA LEU A 11 -9.70 7.07 -10.10
C LEU A 11 -10.03 8.41 -10.79
N ALA A 12 -9.22 9.42 -10.51
CA ALA A 12 -9.33 10.72 -11.13
C ALA A 12 -8.89 10.67 -12.60
N PRO A 13 -9.61 11.33 -13.52
CA PRO A 13 -9.14 11.51 -14.89
C PRO A 13 -7.79 12.24 -14.89
N SER A 14 -6.75 11.57 -15.32
CA SER A 14 -5.40 12.11 -15.41
C SER A 14 -4.76 11.68 -16.74
N PRO A 15 -3.76 12.41 -17.27
CA PRO A 15 -3.03 11.98 -18.46
C PRO A 15 -2.45 10.57 -18.32
N VAL A 16 -2.01 10.19 -17.13
CA VAL A 16 -1.47 8.86 -16.84
C VAL A 16 -2.57 7.81 -16.98
N LEU A 17 -3.73 8.00 -16.35
CA LEU A 17 -4.86 7.08 -16.45
C LEU A 17 -5.35 6.95 -17.89
N VAL A 18 -5.51 8.07 -18.60
CA VAL A 18 -5.97 8.09 -20.01
C VAL A 18 -5.00 7.33 -20.91
N ASN A 19 -3.68 7.57 -20.78
CA ASN A 19 -2.68 6.87 -21.58
C ASN A 19 -2.65 5.36 -21.30
N ARG A 20 -2.80 4.95 -20.02
CA ARG A 20 -2.88 3.54 -19.65
C ARG A 20 -4.15 2.90 -20.19
N LEU A 21 -5.28 3.60 -20.09
CA LEU A 21 -6.56 3.15 -20.66
C LEU A 21 -6.49 2.96 -22.18
N HIS A 22 -5.84 3.86 -22.91
CA HIS A 22 -5.62 3.72 -24.35
C HIS A 22 -4.79 2.46 -24.68
N ARG A 23 -3.74 2.18 -23.90
CA ARG A 23 -2.94 0.96 -24.08
C ARG A 23 -3.75 -0.30 -23.75
N ALA A 24 -4.72 -0.19 -22.85
CA ALA A 24 -5.62 -1.27 -22.46
C ALA A 24 -6.96 -1.26 -23.23
N ALA A 25 -7.04 -0.60 -24.40
CA ALA A 25 -8.27 -0.45 -25.18
C ALA A 25 -9.01 -1.78 -25.42
N PRO A 26 -8.38 -2.90 -25.77
CA PRO A 26 -9.07 -4.18 -25.95
C PRO A 26 -9.76 -4.69 -24.66
N LEU A 27 -9.17 -4.42 -23.48
CA LEU A 27 -9.80 -4.73 -22.20
C LEU A 27 -10.98 -3.80 -21.91
N ALA A 28 -10.79 -2.49 -22.17
CA ALA A 28 -11.83 -1.49 -21.99
C ALA A 28 -13.08 -1.78 -22.85
N GLU A 29 -12.89 -2.23 -24.07
CA GLU A 29 -14.00 -2.64 -24.97
C GLU A 29 -14.78 -3.84 -24.40
N ARG A 30 -14.10 -4.84 -23.86
CA ARG A 30 -14.73 -6.03 -23.27
C ARG A 30 -15.62 -5.72 -22.07
N VAL A 31 -15.29 -4.67 -21.31
CA VAL A 31 -16.04 -4.30 -20.09
C VAL A 31 -17.01 -3.15 -20.29
N ALA A 32 -17.06 -2.53 -21.47
CA ALA A 32 -17.75 -1.27 -21.72
C ALA A 32 -19.24 -1.27 -21.35
N SER A 33 -19.92 -2.41 -21.46
CA SER A 33 -21.34 -2.58 -21.17
C SER A 33 -21.64 -3.32 -19.85
N ARG A 34 -20.60 -3.60 -19.04
CA ARG A 34 -20.73 -4.36 -17.79
C ARG A 34 -20.46 -3.48 -16.56
N ALA A 35 -21.16 -3.76 -15.46
CA ALA A 35 -20.84 -3.12 -14.19
C ALA A 35 -19.47 -3.55 -13.66
N PRO A 36 -18.67 -2.64 -13.07
CA PRO A 36 -17.37 -2.97 -12.48
C PRO A 36 -17.53 -3.92 -11.28
N ARG A 37 -16.65 -4.92 -11.22
CA ARG A 37 -16.56 -5.88 -10.11
C ARG A 37 -15.12 -6.39 -9.99
N LEU A 38 -14.62 -6.59 -8.77
CA LEU A 38 -13.28 -7.15 -8.54
C LEU A 38 -13.17 -8.63 -8.92
N ASP A 39 -14.28 -9.37 -8.84
CA ASP A 39 -14.35 -10.79 -9.18
C ASP A 39 -14.60 -11.05 -10.68
N ASP A 40 -14.89 -10.01 -11.48
CA ASP A 40 -14.96 -10.12 -12.95
C ASP A 40 -13.54 -10.11 -13.53
N PRO A 41 -13.09 -11.18 -14.23
CA PRO A 41 -11.71 -11.28 -14.72
C PRO A 41 -11.28 -10.16 -15.67
N ASP A 42 -12.19 -9.67 -16.52
CA ASP A 42 -11.87 -8.60 -17.48
C ASP A 42 -11.80 -7.22 -16.79
N TRP A 43 -12.70 -6.95 -15.83
CA TRP A 43 -12.62 -5.74 -15.00
C TRP A 43 -11.35 -5.73 -14.14
N ALA A 44 -11.03 -6.86 -13.51
CA ALA A 44 -9.82 -6.98 -12.73
C ALA A 44 -8.56 -6.79 -13.62
N ALA A 45 -8.53 -7.39 -14.82
CA ALA A 45 -7.43 -7.19 -15.77
C ALA A 45 -7.31 -5.72 -16.24
N LEU A 46 -8.44 -5.03 -16.42
CA LEU A 46 -8.41 -3.60 -16.74
C LEU A 46 -7.88 -2.76 -15.57
N LEU A 47 -8.33 -3.02 -14.35
CA LEU A 47 -7.82 -2.35 -13.15
C LEU A 47 -6.31 -2.57 -13.00
N ASP A 48 -5.83 -3.81 -13.17
CA ASP A 48 -4.41 -4.14 -13.17
C ASP A 48 -3.61 -3.33 -14.22
N ALA A 49 -4.18 -3.15 -15.41
CA ALA A 49 -3.53 -2.42 -16.51
C ALA A 49 -3.46 -0.90 -16.26
N VAL A 50 -4.42 -0.31 -15.55
CA VAL A 50 -4.51 1.15 -15.36
C VAL A 50 -3.90 1.64 -14.06
N THR A 51 -3.68 0.77 -13.07
CA THR A 51 -3.00 1.13 -11.81
C THR A 51 -1.51 1.35 -11.98
N VAL A 52 -0.89 2.12 -11.10
CA VAL A 52 0.54 2.48 -11.12
C VAL A 52 1.24 1.84 -9.92
N PRO A 53 1.85 0.66 -10.06
CA PRO A 53 2.50 -0.04 -8.95
C PRO A 53 3.92 0.49 -8.70
N GLU A 54 4.08 1.78 -8.37
CA GLU A 54 5.37 2.39 -8.08
C GLU A 54 5.60 2.52 -6.58
N THR A 55 6.53 1.76 -6.05
CA THR A 55 6.94 1.78 -4.65
C THR A 55 8.43 1.41 -4.51
N ARG A 56 9.00 1.54 -3.33
CA ARG A 56 10.34 1.06 -2.96
C ARG A 56 10.48 0.97 -1.45
N MET A 57 11.46 0.17 -1.00
CA MET A 57 11.80 0.04 0.41
C MET A 57 12.17 1.39 1.01
N PHE A 58 11.65 1.69 2.18
CA PHE A 58 11.91 2.92 2.95
C PHE A 58 11.68 4.23 2.17
N ARG A 59 10.77 4.23 1.17
CA ARG A 59 10.42 5.44 0.41
C ARG A 59 10.13 6.62 1.36
N ALA A 60 10.80 7.76 1.14
CA ALA A 60 10.81 8.93 2.02
C ALA A 60 11.38 8.59 3.42
N ALA A 61 12.60 8.07 3.44
CA ALA A 61 13.31 7.64 4.65
C ALA A 61 13.26 8.63 5.84
N PRO A 62 13.34 9.97 5.66
CA PRO A 62 13.17 10.90 6.79
C PRO A 62 11.82 10.78 7.51
N GLN A 63 10.72 10.58 6.78
CA GLN A 63 9.39 10.41 7.36
C GLN A 63 9.31 9.09 8.15
N LEU A 64 9.86 8.00 7.61
CA LEU A 64 9.89 6.71 8.29
C LEU A 64 10.84 6.68 9.48
N SER A 65 11.93 7.44 9.43
CA SER A 65 12.82 7.64 10.58
C SER A 65 12.10 8.38 11.72
N ALA A 66 11.35 9.43 11.41
CA ALA A 66 10.51 10.13 12.40
C ALA A 66 9.40 9.21 12.94
N PHE A 67 8.75 8.43 12.09
CA PHE A 67 7.77 7.43 12.51
C PHE A 67 8.39 6.43 13.49
N ARG A 68 9.56 5.86 13.16
CA ARG A 68 10.30 4.90 14.00
C ARG A 68 10.65 5.49 15.38
N SER A 69 11.20 6.71 15.40
CA SER A 69 11.77 7.27 16.63
C SER A 69 10.77 8.00 17.52
N GLN A 70 9.73 8.61 16.93
CA GLN A 70 8.82 9.50 17.66
C GLN A 70 7.42 8.92 17.85
N ILE A 71 6.98 8.03 16.95
CA ILE A 71 5.59 7.55 16.93
C ILE A 71 5.50 6.08 17.34
N LEU A 72 6.29 5.23 16.73
CA LEU A 72 6.21 3.77 16.89
C LEU A 72 6.33 3.30 18.35
N PRO A 73 7.21 3.84 19.22
CA PRO A 73 7.27 3.43 20.63
C PRO A 73 5.94 3.60 21.35
N GLY A 74 5.29 4.76 21.18
CA GLY A 74 3.98 4.99 21.79
C GLY A 74 2.85 4.13 21.23
N LEU A 75 2.97 3.64 19.98
CA LEU A 75 2.03 2.67 19.43
C LEU A 75 2.24 1.27 20.01
N VAL A 76 3.48 0.87 20.23
CA VAL A 76 3.83 -0.40 20.90
C VAL A 76 3.28 -0.43 22.31
N ASP A 77 3.46 0.66 23.08
CA ASP A 77 2.92 0.77 24.43
C ASP A 77 1.39 0.65 24.45
N ARG A 78 0.70 1.25 23.48
CA ARG A 78 -0.76 1.19 23.35
C ARG A 78 -1.28 -0.16 22.89
N ALA A 79 -0.54 -0.87 22.06
CA ALA A 79 -0.88 -2.24 21.66
C ALA A 79 -0.90 -3.20 22.87
N GLY A 80 -0.11 -2.90 23.89
CA GLY A 80 -0.06 -3.66 25.13
C GLY A 80 0.30 -5.12 24.90
N PRO A 81 -0.45 -6.08 25.50
CA PRO A 81 -0.18 -7.51 25.32
C PRO A 81 -0.62 -8.05 23.94
N GLY A 82 -1.36 -7.29 23.14
CA GLY A 82 -1.78 -7.66 21.80
C GLY A 82 -0.67 -7.47 20.75
N PRO A 83 -0.88 -7.95 19.52
CA PRO A 83 0.03 -7.63 18.42
C PRO A 83 -0.10 -6.16 18.01
N LEU A 84 1.03 -5.51 17.74
CA LEU A 84 1.06 -4.23 17.03
C LEU A 84 0.57 -4.46 15.60
N ARG A 85 -0.54 -3.85 15.20
CA ARG A 85 -1.10 -3.97 13.86
C ARG A 85 -0.82 -2.73 13.03
N LEU A 86 -0.17 -2.94 11.90
CA LEU A 86 0.17 -1.89 10.94
C LEU A 86 -0.46 -2.21 9.59
N VAL A 87 -0.89 -1.19 8.86
CA VAL A 87 -1.52 -1.35 7.55
C VAL A 87 -0.81 -0.48 6.53
N SER A 88 -0.54 -1.05 5.34
CA SER A 88 -0.14 -0.32 4.14
C SER A 88 -1.31 -0.32 3.16
N ALA A 89 -1.97 0.81 3.00
CA ALA A 89 -3.13 1.00 2.15
C ALA A 89 -2.69 1.54 0.77
N GLY A 90 -2.83 0.72 -0.27
CA GLY A 90 -2.21 0.93 -1.59
C GLY A 90 -0.74 0.51 -1.58
N CYS A 91 -0.49 -0.73 -1.13
CA CYS A 91 0.87 -1.24 -0.90
C CYS A 91 1.67 -1.54 -2.18
N ALA A 92 1.03 -1.52 -3.35
CA ALA A 92 1.60 -1.87 -4.64
C ALA A 92 2.35 -3.22 -4.58
N THR A 93 3.62 -3.26 -5.01
CA THR A 93 4.46 -4.46 -4.99
C THR A 93 5.00 -4.84 -3.61
N GLY A 94 4.51 -4.20 -2.54
CA GLY A 94 4.67 -4.65 -1.15
C GLY A 94 5.84 -4.04 -0.39
N GLU A 95 6.72 -3.25 -1.01
CA GLU A 95 7.91 -2.71 -0.35
C GLU A 95 7.57 -1.85 0.88
N GLU A 96 6.43 -1.13 0.87
CA GLU A 96 5.99 -0.39 2.06
C GLU A 96 5.54 -1.34 3.17
N ALA A 97 4.78 -2.39 2.86
CA ALA A 97 4.36 -3.39 3.83
C ALA A 97 5.58 -4.12 4.44
N TRP A 98 6.57 -4.49 3.63
CA TRP A 98 7.82 -5.08 4.12
C TRP A 98 8.66 -4.10 4.92
N THR A 99 8.65 -2.81 4.58
CA THR A 99 9.27 -1.76 5.41
C THR A 99 8.60 -1.70 6.78
N LEU A 100 7.27 -1.73 6.84
CA LEU A 100 6.53 -1.79 8.11
C LEU A 100 6.86 -3.05 8.92
N ALA A 101 7.04 -4.19 8.26
CA ALA A 101 7.45 -5.43 8.91
C ALA A 101 8.84 -5.30 9.58
N LEU A 102 9.82 -4.71 8.88
CA LEU A 102 11.14 -4.44 9.44
C LEU A 102 11.07 -3.51 10.66
N LEU A 103 10.29 -2.43 10.56
CA LEU A 103 10.09 -1.48 11.65
C LEU A 103 9.42 -2.15 12.86
N ALA A 104 8.37 -2.94 12.63
CA ALA A 104 7.62 -3.62 13.68
C ALA A 104 8.44 -4.71 14.36
N ALA A 105 9.16 -5.53 13.61
CA ALA A 105 10.02 -6.59 14.14
C ALA A 105 11.13 -6.05 15.05
N GLY A 106 11.67 -4.86 14.74
CA GLY A 106 12.65 -4.18 15.58
C GLY A 106 12.06 -3.47 16.81
N ALA A 107 10.73 -3.33 16.92
CA ALA A 107 10.09 -2.54 17.94
C ALA A 107 9.18 -3.35 18.88
N ALA A 108 8.53 -4.42 18.42
CA ALA A 108 7.52 -5.14 19.18
C ALA A 108 7.73 -6.66 19.13
N PRO A 109 7.51 -7.39 20.23
CA PRO A 109 7.66 -8.86 20.26
C PRO A 109 6.54 -9.57 19.49
N ARG A 110 5.39 -8.92 19.31
CA ARG A 110 4.24 -9.41 18.52
C ARG A 110 3.73 -8.30 17.61
N TRP A 111 3.62 -8.59 16.34
CA TRP A 111 3.18 -7.62 15.35
C TRP A 111 2.55 -8.32 14.15
N GLN A 112 1.78 -7.58 13.39
CA GLN A 112 1.17 -7.99 12.13
C GLN A 112 1.15 -6.82 11.17
N VAL A 113 1.36 -7.07 9.90
CA VAL A 113 1.23 -6.08 8.82
C VAL A 113 0.22 -6.57 7.80
N GLN A 114 -0.72 -5.70 7.43
CA GLN A 114 -1.62 -5.93 6.31
C GLN A 114 -1.28 -4.99 5.16
N GLY A 115 -1.05 -5.51 3.98
CA GLY A 115 -0.98 -4.76 2.72
C GLY A 115 -2.29 -4.89 1.95
N LEU A 116 -2.83 -3.77 1.49
CA LEU A 116 -4.05 -3.71 0.67
C LEU A 116 -3.72 -3.07 -0.67
N ASP A 117 -4.10 -3.67 -1.78
CA ASP A 117 -3.97 -3.05 -3.10
C ASP A 117 -5.07 -3.51 -4.06
N LEU A 118 -5.31 -2.71 -5.08
CA LEU A 118 -6.28 -2.96 -6.14
C LEU A 118 -5.70 -3.82 -7.27
N SER A 119 -4.36 -3.87 -7.41
CA SER A 119 -3.65 -4.58 -8.47
C SER A 119 -3.23 -5.98 -8.04
N ARG A 120 -3.80 -7.01 -8.67
CA ARG A 120 -3.45 -8.42 -8.41
C ARG A 120 -1.99 -8.73 -8.74
N PRO A 121 -1.43 -8.33 -9.91
CA PRO A 121 -0.03 -8.59 -10.22
C PRO A 121 0.93 -7.93 -9.24
N ALA A 122 0.56 -6.75 -8.70
CA ALA A 122 1.34 -6.08 -7.67
C ALA A 122 1.34 -6.90 -6.37
N LEU A 123 0.17 -7.39 -5.93
CA LEU A 123 0.06 -8.24 -4.74
C LEU A 123 0.79 -9.58 -4.90
N GLU A 124 0.71 -10.21 -6.08
CA GLU A 124 1.50 -11.41 -6.37
C GLU A 124 3.02 -11.14 -6.27
N ALA A 125 3.48 -9.97 -6.71
CA ALA A 125 4.87 -9.58 -6.53
C ALA A 125 5.20 -9.32 -5.05
N ALA A 126 4.28 -8.70 -4.30
CA ALA A 126 4.40 -8.47 -2.87
C ALA A 126 4.50 -9.77 -2.06
N GLU A 127 3.69 -10.78 -2.40
CA GLU A 127 3.72 -12.11 -1.78
C GLU A 127 4.99 -12.88 -2.11
N ARG A 128 5.46 -12.84 -3.37
CA ARG A 128 6.76 -13.41 -3.74
C ARG A 128 7.89 -12.76 -2.96
N ALA A 129 7.76 -11.46 -2.69
CA ALA A 129 8.71 -10.66 -1.92
C ALA A 129 10.16 -10.82 -2.41
N ARG A 130 10.34 -10.85 -3.71
CA ARG A 130 11.63 -10.98 -4.39
C ARG A 130 11.85 -9.79 -5.31
N TYR A 131 12.80 -8.94 -4.95
CA TYR A 131 13.00 -7.63 -5.57
C TYR A 131 14.38 -7.51 -6.19
N HIS A 132 14.45 -6.88 -7.36
CA HIS A 132 15.73 -6.57 -7.98
C HIS A 132 16.39 -5.36 -7.33
N ARG A 133 17.70 -5.45 -7.11
CA ARG A 133 18.48 -4.34 -6.57
C ARG A 133 18.63 -3.21 -7.58
N GLY A 134 18.88 -3.51 -8.84
CA GLY A 134 18.89 -2.64 -10.02
C GLY A 134 19.47 -1.22 -9.87
N PRO A 135 19.69 -0.50 -10.97
CA PRO A 135 19.88 0.95 -10.95
C PRO A 135 18.54 1.70 -11.03
N PRO A 136 18.23 2.66 -10.10
CA PRO A 136 19.01 3.01 -8.91
C PRO A 136 18.86 1.92 -7.83
N ASP A 137 19.89 1.77 -6.98
CA ASP A 137 19.88 0.76 -5.91
C ASP A 137 18.59 0.84 -5.09
N ALA A 138 17.82 -0.24 -5.11
CA ALA A 138 16.53 -0.34 -4.43
C ALA A 138 16.68 -0.26 -2.89
N LEU A 139 17.87 -0.55 -2.37
CA LEU A 139 18.19 -0.51 -0.94
C LEU A 139 18.81 0.84 -0.50
N ARG A 140 18.95 1.82 -1.39
CA ARG A 140 19.61 3.11 -1.09
C ARG A 140 19.02 3.86 0.12
N GLU A 141 17.71 3.69 0.39
CA GLU A 141 17.03 4.32 1.52
C GLU A 141 16.89 3.37 2.73
N VAL A 142 17.28 2.10 2.61
CA VAL A 142 17.19 1.10 3.69
C VAL A 142 18.35 1.33 4.68
N PRO A 143 18.04 1.62 5.97
CA PRO A 143 19.05 1.73 7.00
C PRO A 143 19.88 0.45 7.13
N GLU A 144 21.19 0.59 7.40
CA GLU A 144 22.08 -0.58 7.50
C GLU A 144 21.63 -1.61 8.55
N ALA A 145 21.11 -1.12 9.68
CA ALA A 145 20.59 -1.99 10.73
C ALA A 145 19.40 -2.86 10.28
N ASP A 146 18.61 -2.39 9.30
CA ASP A 146 17.45 -3.13 8.80
C ASP A 146 17.84 -4.13 7.70
N ARG A 147 19.00 -3.93 7.05
CA ARG A 147 19.50 -4.86 6.02
C ARG A 147 19.84 -6.23 6.57
N ALA A 148 20.13 -6.36 7.86
CA ALA A 148 20.38 -7.64 8.51
C ALA A 148 19.15 -8.57 8.50
N ALA A 149 17.94 -8.02 8.36
CA ALA A 149 16.69 -8.79 8.23
C ALA A 149 16.29 -9.01 6.75
N LEU A 150 17.20 -8.78 5.81
CA LEU A 150 17.04 -9.07 4.39
C LEU A 150 18.05 -10.13 3.96
N HIS A 151 17.60 -11.07 3.15
CA HIS A 151 18.49 -11.96 2.42
C HIS A 151 18.95 -11.23 1.15
N LEU A 152 20.22 -10.95 1.06
CA LEU A 152 20.83 -10.23 -0.04
C LEU A 152 21.61 -11.18 -0.95
N SER A 153 21.41 -11.04 -2.26
CA SER A 153 22.28 -11.60 -3.30
C SER A 153 22.73 -10.48 -4.23
N ASP A 154 23.55 -10.79 -5.23
CA ASP A 154 24.13 -9.76 -6.11
C ASP A 154 23.07 -8.88 -6.78
N ASP A 155 22.00 -9.51 -7.28
CA ASP A 155 20.96 -8.83 -8.07
C ASP A 155 19.62 -8.72 -7.36
N VAL A 156 19.41 -9.44 -6.23
CA VAL A 156 18.10 -9.59 -5.61
C VAL A 156 18.19 -9.40 -4.10
N PHE A 157 17.08 -8.96 -3.51
CA PHE A 157 16.88 -9.02 -2.07
C PHE A 157 15.48 -9.54 -1.74
N GLU A 158 15.37 -10.18 -0.58
CA GLU A 158 14.13 -10.75 -0.05
C GLU A 158 14.05 -10.48 1.46
N PRO A 159 12.86 -10.19 2.03
CA PRO A 159 12.68 -10.21 3.47
C PRO A 159 13.00 -11.60 4.04
N ALA A 160 13.62 -11.64 5.22
CA ALA A 160 13.90 -12.90 5.90
C ALA A 160 12.63 -13.74 6.11
N PRO A 161 12.69 -15.08 6.01
CA PRO A 161 11.53 -15.95 6.15
C PRO A 161 10.72 -15.70 7.43
N ALA A 162 11.38 -15.39 8.54
CA ALA A 162 10.75 -15.09 9.81
C ALA A 162 9.79 -13.88 9.81
N LEU A 163 9.87 -13.01 8.81
CA LEU A 163 8.95 -11.89 8.66
C LEU A 163 7.67 -12.28 7.92
N ARG A 164 7.72 -13.32 7.09
CA ARG A 164 6.66 -13.64 6.12
C ARG A 164 5.34 -14.04 6.78
N ASP A 165 5.39 -14.78 7.88
CA ASP A 165 4.21 -15.28 8.61
C ASP A 165 3.41 -14.14 9.28
N HIS A 166 3.98 -12.94 9.35
CA HIS A 166 3.39 -11.77 9.98
C HIS A 166 2.88 -10.72 8.98
N VAL A 167 3.09 -10.93 7.68
CA VAL A 167 2.67 -10.00 6.62
C VAL A 167 1.62 -10.68 5.74
N HIS A 168 0.47 -10.04 5.58
CA HIS A 168 -0.63 -10.55 4.78
C HIS A 168 -1.04 -9.53 3.74
N PHE A 169 -1.30 -9.99 2.52
CA PHE A 169 -1.74 -9.15 1.43
C PHE A 169 -3.20 -9.44 1.07
N THR A 170 -3.95 -8.41 0.74
CA THR A 170 -5.39 -8.50 0.44
C THR A 170 -5.70 -7.70 -0.81
N HIS A 171 -6.30 -8.36 -1.81
CA HIS A 171 -6.82 -7.69 -2.99
C HIS A 171 -8.10 -6.93 -2.61
N ALA A 172 -8.05 -5.60 -2.67
CA ALA A 172 -9.13 -4.77 -2.17
C ALA A 172 -9.22 -3.41 -2.88
N ASN A 173 -10.44 -2.94 -3.05
CA ASN A 173 -10.74 -1.56 -3.39
C ASN A 173 -10.85 -0.73 -2.10
N LEU A 174 -10.01 0.26 -1.90
CA LEU A 174 -9.99 1.08 -0.69
C LEU A 174 -11.31 1.85 -0.43
N LEU A 175 -12.14 2.05 -1.47
CA LEU A 175 -13.48 2.62 -1.30
C LEU A 175 -14.43 1.70 -0.53
N GLU A 176 -14.20 0.39 -0.53
CA GLU A 176 -15.08 -0.62 0.04
C GLU A 176 -14.37 -1.53 1.05
N ALA A 177 -13.04 -1.53 1.07
CA ALA A 177 -12.23 -2.45 1.85
C ALA A 177 -12.62 -2.48 3.33
N GLU A 178 -12.72 -3.68 3.88
CA GLU A 178 -12.73 -3.90 5.32
C GLU A 178 -11.30 -3.90 5.83
N ILE A 179 -10.99 -2.94 6.69
CA ILE A 179 -9.67 -2.76 7.26
C ILE A 179 -9.74 -3.10 8.75
N ALA A 180 -8.95 -4.09 9.17
CA ALA A 180 -8.90 -4.47 10.58
C ALA A 180 -8.39 -3.29 11.44
N PRO A 181 -8.91 -3.12 12.68
CA PRO A 181 -8.43 -2.06 13.57
C PRO A 181 -6.92 -2.11 13.78
N ALA A 182 -6.23 -0.99 13.53
CA ALA A 182 -4.78 -0.90 13.53
C ALA A 182 -4.27 0.27 14.36
N GLU A 183 -3.05 0.15 14.87
CA GLU A 183 -2.34 1.21 15.59
C GLU A 183 -1.75 2.24 14.63
N ALA A 184 -1.36 1.82 13.41
CA ALA A 184 -1.01 2.77 12.36
C ALA A 184 -1.45 2.28 10.98
N ILE A 185 -1.83 3.24 10.14
CA ILE A 185 -2.15 3.03 8.73
C ILE A 185 -1.29 3.98 7.91
N LEU A 186 -0.54 3.45 6.95
CA LEU A 186 0.18 4.22 5.94
C LEU A 186 -0.65 4.19 4.64
N CYS A 187 -0.96 5.37 4.11
CA CYS A 187 -1.59 5.54 2.80
C CYS A 187 -0.78 6.59 2.04
N ARG A 188 0.29 6.15 1.38
CA ARG A 188 1.29 7.06 0.85
C ARG A 188 1.38 6.96 -0.67
N ASN A 189 1.29 8.14 -1.32
CA ASN A 189 1.31 8.26 -2.78
C ASN A 189 0.15 7.51 -3.48
N VAL A 190 -0.99 7.41 -2.83
CA VAL A 190 -2.23 6.77 -3.32
C VAL A 190 -3.31 7.81 -3.59
N LEU A 191 -3.53 8.74 -2.67
CA LEU A 191 -4.61 9.71 -2.76
C LEU A 191 -4.48 10.65 -3.96
N ILE A 192 -3.27 10.81 -4.48
CA ILE A 192 -2.98 11.59 -5.69
C ILE A 192 -3.67 11.06 -6.95
N TYR A 193 -4.06 9.78 -6.96
CA TYR A 193 -4.77 9.15 -8.08
C TYR A 193 -6.29 9.22 -7.97
N LEU A 194 -6.80 9.66 -6.81
CA LEU A 194 -8.23 9.63 -6.50
C LEU A 194 -8.91 10.97 -6.76
N THR A 195 -10.19 10.91 -7.11
CA THR A 195 -11.07 12.10 -7.09
C THR A 195 -11.21 12.63 -5.66
N ASP A 196 -11.62 13.90 -5.50
CA ASP A 196 -11.80 14.47 -4.16
C ASP A 196 -12.85 13.72 -3.33
N ALA A 197 -13.95 13.29 -3.95
CA ALA A 197 -14.98 12.50 -3.28
C ALA A 197 -14.44 11.12 -2.82
N ALA A 198 -13.73 10.41 -3.70
CA ALA A 198 -13.11 9.13 -3.37
C ALA A 198 -12.03 9.28 -2.29
N ARG A 199 -11.25 10.36 -2.34
CA ARG A 199 -10.24 10.69 -1.34
C ARG A 199 -10.86 10.88 0.04
N ALA A 200 -11.95 11.65 0.14
CA ALA A 200 -12.67 11.84 1.39
C ALA A 200 -13.24 10.52 1.93
N GLN A 201 -13.82 9.69 1.07
CA GLN A 201 -14.36 8.38 1.45
C GLN A 201 -13.25 7.44 1.95
N VAL A 202 -12.14 7.31 1.23
CA VAL A 202 -11.00 6.49 1.64
C VAL A 202 -10.44 6.96 2.98
N LEU A 203 -10.18 8.27 3.13
CA LEU A 203 -9.68 8.84 4.39
C LEU A 203 -10.62 8.56 5.55
N GLY A 204 -11.94 8.73 5.37
CA GLY A 204 -12.93 8.40 6.38
C GLY A 204 -12.86 6.94 6.84
N ARG A 205 -12.69 6.00 5.89
CA ARG A 205 -12.55 4.56 6.19
C ARG A 205 -11.24 4.25 6.92
N LEU A 206 -10.13 4.83 6.46
CA LEU A 206 -8.82 4.64 7.11
C LEU A 206 -8.84 5.18 8.55
N VAL A 207 -9.42 6.36 8.76
CA VAL A 207 -9.55 6.94 10.11
C VAL A 207 -10.46 6.09 11.00
N ALA A 208 -11.57 5.57 10.46
CA ALA A 208 -12.48 4.69 11.21
C ALA A 208 -11.83 3.35 11.60
N ALA A 209 -10.83 2.89 10.85
CA ALA A 209 -10.06 1.69 11.14
C ALA A 209 -8.92 1.91 12.14
N LEU A 210 -8.59 3.16 12.47
CA LEU A 210 -7.59 3.44 13.50
C LEU A 210 -8.12 3.13 14.89
N ARG A 211 -7.30 2.49 15.70
CA ARG A 211 -7.54 2.37 17.14
C ARG A 211 -7.41 3.74 17.83
N PRO A 212 -8.04 3.95 19.00
CA PRO A 212 -7.86 5.19 19.76
C PRO A 212 -6.38 5.52 19.97
N GLY A 213 -5.95 6.73 19.57
CA GLY A 213 -4.56 7.15 19.58
C GLY A 213 -3.69 6.56 18.46
N GLY A 214 -4.29 5.89 17.51
CA GLY A 214 -3.61 5.42 16.30
C GLY A 214 -3.23 6.55 15.33
N VAL A 215 -2.38 6.26 14.37
CA VAL A 215 -1.79 7.26 13.46
C VAL A 215 -2.05 6.90 12.00
N LEU A 216 -2.53 7.88 11.23
CA LEU A 216 -2.57 7.85 9.77
C LEU A 216 -1.37 8.62 9.21
N LEU A 217 -0.52 7.94 8.44
CA LEU A 217 0.63 8.55 7.78
C LEU A 217 0.36 8.67 6.29
N LEU A 218 0.38 9.90 5.77
CA LEU A 218 0.19 10.21 4.36
C LEU A 218 1.53 10.53 3.69
N GLY A 219 1.63 10.33 2.38
CA GLY A 219 2.78 10.78 1.61
C GLY A 219 2.79 12.31 1.46
N ALA A 220 3.95 12.89 1.20
CA ALA A 220 4.14 14.34 1.11
C ALA A 220 3.27 15.02 0.02
N THR A 221 2.90 14.27 -1.00
CA THR A 221 2.04 14.74 -2.10
C THR A 221 0.55 14.41 -1.90
N ASP A 222 0.25 13.53 -0.96
CA ASP A 222 -1.14 13.21 -0.62
C ASP A 222 -1.74 14.35 0.21
N ARG A 223 -2.81 14.93 -0.29
CA ARG A 223 -3.52 15.99 0.42
C ARG A 223 -4.82 15.44 0.97
N PRO A 224 -5.14 15.68 2.24
CA PRO A 224 -6.49 15.41 2.73
C PRO A 224 -7.50 16.23 1.92
N ALA A 225 -8.73 15.72 1.82
CA ALA A 225 -9.80 16.50 1.23
C ALA A 225 -10.04 17.78 2.05
N PRO A 226 -10.45 18.89 1.43
CA PRO A 226 -10.60 20.19 2.11
C PRO A 226 -11.56 20.21 3.31
N ALA A 227 -12.31 19.15 3.56
CA ALA A 227 -13.37 19.04 4.58
C ALA A 227 -13.06 18.08 5.74
N LEU A 228 -11.80 17.68 5.93
CA LEU A 228 -11.40 16.87 7.09
C LEU A 228 -10.59 17.69 8.07
#